data_826eb61d0e8822090bdec61566cdf6bc
#
_entry.id   826eb61d0e8822090bdec61566cdf6bc
#
_cell.length_a   1.000
_cell.length_b   1.000
_cell.length_c   1.000
_cell.angle_alpha   90.00
_cell.angle_beta   90.00
_cell.angle_gamma   90.00
#
_symmetry.space_group_name_H-M   'P 1'
#
loop_
_entity.id
_entity.type
_entity.pdbx_description
1 polymer ?
#
loop_
_entity_poly.entity_id
_entity_poly.type
_entity_poly.pdbx_seq_one_letter_code
_entity_poly.pdbx_strand_id
1 'polypeptide(L)'
;MLCRLLARRWKVLFAGCLLLIVSEFLRSGQDKNPLKHIKLELNFPIIGMIADRNANGPQLAPNGGDVTVDQVCVPAVTSQIGPLFHVTNSSDSKFSFRRNPRWSKSTCTESLQRTAFESTEFAPIFRPDIQMLINCNLFDVREYRRMQKWEIPFGYHYYMGNITYEEVRDVLNLFPSDNTIFNFRGRSRSQCITCAVVGNGGMLNGSRMGMEIDKHNYVFRVNEAYTKGYEEDVGSRTTHYVFFDRSLRYMKPEDYPVSPNITYIYVPCRKEDFSNLTAIGKRVGEFKVPPEHVRIIHPDFMRYIHFVWMRVKSFRPTTGAVMAMTALHACDKLSLYGLGYNNKYSNHYFDRKYKKFRVFRLSHDHEREIRLWDSLDKEGLVHWYRRDVF
;
A
#
# COMPACT_ATOMS: atom_id res chain seq x y z
N MET A 1 -33.63 18.74 31.67
CA MET A 1 -34.63 18.90 30.59
C MET A 1 -34.00 18.96 29.20
N LEU A 2 -32.84 19.57 29.03
CA LEU A 2 -32.12 19.71 27.71
C LEU A 2 -31.66 18.37 27.10
N CYS A 3 -31.18 17.42 27.92
CA CYS A 3 -30.71 16.10 27.41
C CYS A 3 -31.80 15.22 26.78
N ARG A 4 -33.08 15.36 27.23
CA ARG A 4 -34.19 14.61 26.63
C ARG A 4 -34.66 15.18 25.28
N LEU A 5 -34.45 16.46 25.03
CA LEU A 5 -34.75 17.13 23.76
C LEU A 5 -33.70 16.79 22.69
N LEU A 6 -32.43 16.71 23.05
CA LEU A 6 -31.34 16.31 22.15
C LEU A 6 -31.49 14.84 21.71
N ALA A 7 -31.81 13.94 22.63
CA ALA A 7 -32.02 12.52 22.31
C ALA A 7 -33.24 12.28 21.39
N ARG A 8 -34.30 13.11 21.45
CA ARG A 8 -35.43 13.06 20.52
C ARG A 8 -35.07 13.56 19.12
N ARG A 9 -34.25 14.62 18.99
CA ARG A 9 -33.78 15.11 17.69
C ARG A 9 -32.88 14.12 16.95
N TRP A 10 -32.01 13.42 17.68
CA TRP A 10 -31.16 12.37 17.09
C TRP A 10 -31.96 11.16 16.59
N LYS A 11 -33.02 10.76 17.30
CA LYS A 11 -33.89 9.66 16.87
C LYS A 11 -34.67 10.00 15.59
N VAL A 12 -35.10 11.25 15.41
CA VAL A 12 -35.79 11.70 14.19
C VAL A 12 -34.85 11.81 13.01
N LEU A 13 -33.62 12.29 13.22
CA LEU A 13 -32.59 12.33 12.16
C LEU A 13 -32.17 10.92 11.73
N PHE A 14 -32.02 9.98 12.68
CA PHE A 14 -31.70 8.59 12.37
C PHE A 14 -32.82 7.89 11.61
N ALA A 15 -34.07 8.11 11.97
CA ALA A 15 -35.22 7.58 11.25
C ALA A 15 -35.33 8.17 9.82
N GLY A 16 -35.05 9.46 9.66
CA GLY A 16 -35.05 10.13 8.37
C GLY A 16 -33.96 9.62 7.43
N CYS A 17 -32.73 9.39 7.93
CA CYS A 17 -31.64 8.79 7.15
C CYS A 17 -31.95 7.34 6.76
N LEU A 18 -32.58 6.55 7.66
CA LEU A 18 -32.94 5.17 7.36
C LEU A 18 -34.02 5.09 6.27
N LEU A 19 -34.99 6.00 6.29
CA LEU A 19 -36.05 6.08 5.27
C LEU A 19 -35.50 6.52 3.89
N LEU A 20 -34.50 7.40 3.85
CA LEU A 20 -33.85 7.80 2.62
C LEU A 20 -33.03 6.65 2.02
N ILE A 21 -32.29 5.90 2.85
CA ILE A 21 -31.52 4.72 2.41
C ILE A 21 -32.47 3.63 1.88
N VAL A 22 -33.59 3.38 2.56
CA VAL A 22 -34.60 2.40 2.10
C VAL A 22 -35.28 2.86 0.81
N SER A 23 -35.55 4.16 0.64
CA SER A 23 -36.17 4.68 -0.59
C SER A 23 -35.23 4.61 -1.80
N GLU A 24 -33.94 4.82 -1.62
CA GLU A 24 -32.94 4.62 -2.69
C GLU A 24 -32.76 3.13 -3.03
N PHE A 25 -32.83 2.25 -2.04
CA PHE A 25 -32.76 0.79 -2.26
C PHE A 25 -33.99 0.26 -3.03
N LEU A 26 -35.17 0.78 -2.75
CA LEU A 26 -36.41 0.41 -3.47
C LEU A 26 -36.44 0.96 -4.89
N ARG A 27 -35.74 2.07 -5.17
CA ARG A 27 -35.58 2.62 -6.52
C ARG A 27 -34.60 1.85 -7.42
N SER A 28 -33.70 1.11 -6.82
CA SER A 28 -32.63 0.40 -7.57
C SER A 28 -33.04 -0.97 -8.15
N GLY A 29 -34.24 -1.45 -7.85
CA GLY A 29 -34.80 -2.66 -8.51
C GLY A 29 -34.08 -3.97 -8.24
N GLN A 30 -33.26 -4.07 -7.19
CA GLN A 30 -32.52 -5.29 -6.84
C GLN A 30 -33.04 -5.91 -5.54
N ASP A 31 -33.50 -7.14 -5.69
CA ASP A 31 -33.82 -8.19 -4.72
C ASP A 31 -34.88 -7.94 -3.61
N LYS A 32 -35.86 -8.85 -3.57
CA LYS A 32 -37.10 -8.76 -2.78
C LYS A 32 -36.96 -9.04 -1.28
N ASN A 33 -35.74 -9.04 -0.70
CA ASN A 33 -35.59 -9.31 0.73
C ASN A 33 -34.47 -8.50 1.39
N PRO A 34 -34.74 -7.24 1.82
CA PRO A 34 -33.74 -6.35 2.38
C PRO A 34 -33.24 -6.78 3.77
N LEU A 35 -33.89 -7.70 4.45
CA LEU A 35 -33.53 -8.10 5.82
C LEU A 35 -32.41 -9.14 5.92
N LYS A 36 -32.02 -9.76 4.81
CA LYS A 36 -30.93 -10.76 4.82
C LYS A 36 -29.53 -10.16 4.91
N HIS A 37 -29.36 -8.89 4.55
CA HIS A 37 -28.05 -8.22 4.54
C HIS A 37 -27.76 -7.37 5.79
N ILE A 38 -28.76 -7.13 6.64
CA ILE A 38 -28.59 -6.32 7.87
C ILE A 38 -28.00 -7.13 9.04
N LYS A 39 -27.93 -8.45 8.93
CA LYS A 39 -27.47 -9.34 10.03
C LYS A 39 -25.94 -9.45 10.18
N LEU A 40 -25.14 -8.74 9.38
CA LEU A 40 -23.68 -8.97 9.31
C LEU A 40 -22.80 -7.87 9.89
N GLU A 41 -23.34 -6.78 10.45
CA GLU A 41 -22.49 -5.67 10.95
C GLU A 41 -22.69 -5.26 12.43
N LEU A 42 -23.38 -6.07 13.24
CA LEU A 42 -23.54 -5.77 14.67
C LEU A 42 -23.00 -6.93 15.54
N ASN A 43 -21.71 -7.23 15.43
CA ASN A 43 -21.01 -8.02 16.46
C ASN A 43 -20.12 -7.08 17.28
N PHE A 44 -20.68 -6.56 18.38
CA PHE A 44 -19.90 -6.05 19.49
C PHE A 44 -19.51 -7.22 20.39
N PRO A 45 -18.24 -7.39 20.78
CA PRO A 45 -17.88 -8.38 21.78
C PRO A 45 -18.32 -7.92 23.17
N ILE A 46 -19.20 -8.69 23.79
CA ILE A 46 -19.51 -8.59 25.21
C ILE A 46 -18.34 -9.21 25.97
N ILE A 47 -17.75 -8.42 26.85
CA ILE A 47 -16.77 -8.85 27.84
C ILE A 47 -17.48 -9.78 28.84
N GLY A 48 -17.03 -11.03 28.90
CA GLY A 48 -17.40 -11.99 29.94
C GLY A 48 -16.14 -12.51 30.63
N MET A 49 -15.99 -12.17 31.88
CA MET A 49 -14.97 -12.67 32.82
C MET A 49 -15.25 -14.12 33.26
N ILE A 50 -14.15 -14.77 33.73
CA ILE A 50 -14.06 -15.88 34.74
C ILE A 50 -13.98 -17.30 34.13
N ALA A 51 -12.96 -18.04 34.37
CA ALA A 51 -12.38 -18.76 35.48
C ALA A 51 -11.45 -19.90 35.02
N ASP A 52 -10.41 -20.08 35.78
CA ASP A 52 -9.49 -21.20 35.82
C ASP A 52 -10.10 -22.59 35.74
N ARG A 53 -9.41 -23.52 35.06
CA ARG A 53 -9.11 -24.85 35.59
C ARG A 53 -8.02 -25.59 34.81
N ASN A 54 -7.05 -26.09 35.56
CA ASN A 54 -5.98 -27.02 35.24
C ASN A 54 -6.44 -28.25 34.45
N ALA A 55 -5.64 -28.66 33.46
CA ALA A 55 -5.44 -30.10 33.19
C ALA A 55 -4.13 -30.30 32.41
N ASN A 56 -3.29 -31.17 32.94
CA ASN A 56 -2.04 -31.68 32.42
C ASN A 56 -2.20 -32.42 31.08
N GLY A 57 -1.26 -32.24 30.14
CA GLY A 57 -1.07 -33.06 28.96
C GLY A 57 0.36 -32.90 28.40
N PRO A 58 0.95 -33.85 27.70
CA PRO A 58 2.32 -34.32 27.85
C PRO A 58 3.38 -33.44 27.17
N GLN A 59 4.55 -33.40 27.81
CA GLN A 59 5.80 -32.78 27.32
C GLN A 59 6.27 -33.48 26.04
N LEU A 60 6.50 -32.71 24.97
CA LEU A 60 7.35 -33.07 23.85
C LEU A 60 8.67 -32.31 23.96
N ALA A 61 9.75 -33.07 23.83
CA ALA A 61 11.12 -32.65 23.97
C ALA A 61 11.54 -31.54 23.00
N PRO A 62 12.50 -30.69 23.35
CA PRO A 62 12.99 -29.62 22.50
C PRO A 62 14.03 -30.17 21.52
N ASN A 63 13.73 -30.19 20.23
CA ASN A 63 14.76 -30.23 19.21
C ASN A 63 15.27 -28.80 19.01
N GLY A 64 16.46 -28.55 19.56
CA GLY A 64 17.20 -27.33 19.42
C GLY A 64 17.65 -27.13 17.97
N GLY A 65 17.08 -26.14 17.33
CA GLY A 65 17.68 -25.39 16.24
C GLY A 65 17.77 -23.97 16.74
N ASP A 66 18.97 -23.58 17.11
CA ASP A 66 19.33 -22.21 17.54
C ASP A 66 19.08 -21.26 16.35
N VAL A 67 17.86 -20.74 16.24
CA VAL A 67 17.56 -19.61 15.36
C VAL A 67 18.04 -18.40 16.15
N THR A 68 19.25 -17.97 15.85
CA THR A 68 19.77 -16.68 16.27
C THR A 68 18.71 -15.63 15.98
N VAL A 69 18.13 -15.09 17.06
CA VAL A 69 17.28 -13.90 17.04
C VAL A 69 18.21 -12.71 16.81
N ASP A 70 18.81 -12.65 15.63
CA ASP A 70 19.60 -11.52 15.18
C ASP A 70 18.72 -10.57 14.41
N GLN A 71 18.62 -9.40 14.99
CA GLN A 71 18.10 -8.12 14.54
C GLN A 71 16.71 -7.72 15.06
N VAL A 72 16.51 -7.80 16.35
CA VAL A 72 15.68 -6.81 17.03
C VAL A 72 16.28 -5.44 16.73
N CYS A 73 15.50 -4.54 16.18
CA CYS A 73 15.93 -3.18 15.90
C CYS A 73 16.44 -2.53 17.20
N VAL A 74 17.73 -2.49 17.35
CA VAL A 74 18.37 -1.70 18.42
C VAL A 74 18.31 -0.25 17.95
N PRO A 75 17.54 0.64 18.61
CA PRO A 75 17.53 2.05 18.23
C PRO A 75 18.96 2.54 18.20
N ALA A 76 19.42 2.98 17.03
CA ALA A 76 20.73 3.61 16.95
C ALA A 76 20.77 4.79 17.95
N VAL A 77 21.86 4.93 18.68
CA VAL A 77 22.06 6.00 19.66
C VAL A 77 21.91 7.40 19.03
N THR A 78 22.02 7.47 17.69
CA THR A 78 21.73 8.66 16.90
C THR A 78 20.66 8.33 15.86
N SER A 79 19.53 9.04 15.89
CA SER A 79 18.49 8.95 14.87
C SER A 79 19.07 9.20 13.47
N GLN A 80 18.84 8.26 12.55
CA GLN A 80 19.20 8.40 11.13
C GLN A 80 18.17 9.20 10.33
N ILE A 81 17.29 9.91 11.02
CA ILE A 81 16.24 10.74 10.40
C ILE A 81 16.90 11.85 9.61
N GLY A 82 16.68 11.85 8.30
CA GLY A 82 17.21 12.85 7.41
C GLY A 82 16.55 14.24 7.58
N PRO A 83 17.13 15.31 7.01
CA PRO A 83 16.58 16.66 7.08
C PRO A 83 15.22 16.76 6.36
N LEU A 84 14.43 17.76 6.74
CA LEU A 84 13.23 18.13 6.02
C LEU A 84 13.59 18.95 4.76
N PHE A 85 12.79 18.79 3.71
CA PHE A 85 12.80 19.64 2.54
C PHE A 85 11.37 20.01 2.13
N HIS A 86 11.24 21.09 1.36
CA HIS A 86 9.98 21.55 0.78
C HIS A 86 9.99 21.35 -0.74
N VAL A 87 8.91 20.86 -1.30
CA VAL A 87 8.77 20.68 -2.76
C VAL A 87 8.33 21.97 -3.45
N THR A 88 7.64 22.84 -2.72
CA THR A 88 7.19 24.15 -3.21
C THR A 88 7.76 25.26 -2.32
N ASN A 89 7.72 26.51 -2.78
CA ASN A 89 8.06 27.68 -1.96
C ASN A 89 7.03 27.96 -0.84
N SER A 90 6.08 27.05 -0.65
CA SER A 90 5.07 27.13 0.40
C SER A 90 5.65 26.71 1.74
N SER A 91 5.43 27.52 2.77
CA SER A 91 5.71 27.17 4.17
C SER A 91 4.72 26.14 4.75
N ASP A 92 3.69 25.74 3.98
CA ASP A 92 2.71 24.76 4.43
C ASP A 92 3.37 23.38 4.66
N SER A 93 3.20 22.88 5.87
CA SER A 93 3.78 21.62 6.31
C SER A 93 3.34 20.39 5.50
N LYS A 94 2.26 20.50 4.70
CA LYS A 94 1.82 19.40 3.81
C LYS A 94 2.81 19.16 2.67
N PHE A 95 3.65 20.14 2.33
CA PHE A 95 4.70 20.04 1.32
C PHE A 95 6.11 19.87 1.91
N SER A 96 6.19 19.57 3.22
CA SER A 96 7.43 19.31 3.94
C SER A 96 7.62 17.82 4.17
N PHE A 97 8.72 17.25 3.69
CA PHE A 97 8.99 15.80 3.64
C PHE A 97 10.41 15.48 4.13
N ARG A 98 10.62 14.24 4.60
CA ARG A 98 11.95 13.75 4.99
C ARG A 98 12.76 13.33 3.77
N ARG A 99 14.03 13.68 3.79
CA ARG A 99 15.05 13.20 2.87
C ARG A 99 15.58 11.84 3.31
N ASN A 100 15.82 10.97 2.36
CA ASN A 100 16.63 9.78 2.60
C ASN A 100 18.12 10.14 2.55
N PRO A 101 18.85 10.16 3.67
CA PRO A 101 20.25 10.57 3.69
C PRO A 101 21.18 9.55 3.00
N ARG A 102 20.68 8.34 2.74
CA ARG A 102 21.43 7.27 2.03
C ARG A 102 21.14 7.22 0.53
N TRP A 103 20.29 8.14 0.04
CA TRP A 103 20.04 8.20 -1.40
C TRP A 103 21.31 8.58 -2.15
N SER A 104 21.54 7.90 -3.26
CA SER A 104 22.61 8.22 -4.20
C SER A 104 22.05 8.25 -5.62
N LYS A 105 22.60 9.14 -6.43
CA LYS A 105 22.22 9.27 -7.85
C LYS A 105 22.49 7.95 -8.60
N SER A 106 21.57 7.58 -9.49
CA SER A 106 21.77 6.44 -10.38
C SER A 106 22.96 6.67 -11.30
N THR A 107 23.72 5.59 -11.54
CA THR A 107 24.80 5.57 -12.53
C THR A 107 24.31 5.20 -13.93
N CYS A 108 23.03 4.85 -14.08
CA CYS A 108 22.42 4.57 -15.39
C CYS A 108 22.26 5.87 -16.20
N THR A 109 22.87 5.94 -17.36
CA THR A 109 22.83 7.12 -18.23
C THR A 109 21.47 7.39 -18.86
N GLU A 110 20.63 6.35 -18.95
CA GLU A 110 19.27 6.40 -19.50
C GLU A 110 18.21 6.25 -18.38
N SER A 111 18.53 6.72 -17.18
CA SER A 111 17.60 6.58 -16.05
C SER A 111 16.43 7.56 -16.18
N LEU A 112 15.23 7.11 -15.81
CA LEU A 112 14.05 7.96 -15.70
C LEU A 112 14.26 9.18 -14.79
N GLN A 113 15.19 9.08 -13.81
CA GLN A 113 15.58 10.23 -12.97
C GLN A 113 16.17 11.37 -13.81
N ARG A 114 16.99 11.05 -14.80
CA ARG A 114 17.53 12.06 -15.72
C ARG A 114 16.42 12.71 -16.53
N THR A 115 15.56 11.90 -17.15
CA THR A 115 14.41 12.39 -17.91
C THR A 115 13.50 13.25 -17.03
N ALA A 116 13.25 12.85 -15.76
CA ALA A 116 12.44 13.62 -14.83
C ALA A 116 13.05 15.00 -14.52
N PHE A 117 14.38 15.12 -14.41
CA PHE A 117 15.04 16.40 -14.18
C PHE A 117 15.10 17.29 -15.43
N GLU A 118 15.00 16.72 -16.62
CA GLU A 118 14.93 17.44 -17.90
C GLU A 118 13.49 17.86 -18.26
N SER A 119 12.46 17.21 -17.68
CA SER A 119 11.06 17.51 -17.92
C SER A 119 10.63 18.82 -17.25
N THR A 120 9.98 19.71 -17.99
CA THR A 120 9.40 20.95 -17.44
C THR A 120 8.25 20.69 -16.48
N GLU A 121 7.50 19.60 -16.69
CA GLU A 121 6.37 19.20 -15.83
C GLU A 121 6.85 18.56 -14.53
N PHE A 122 7.83 17.64 -14.60
CA PHE A 122 8.20 16.81 -13.48
C PHE A 122 9.42 17.28 -12.67
N ALA A 123 10.37 18.01 -13.25
CA ALA A 123 11.53 18.52 -12.51
C ALA A 123 11.16 19.34 -11.25
N PRO A 124 10.10 20.19 -11.27
CA PRO A 124 9.71 20.94 -10.08
C PRO A 124 9.21 20.08 -8.93
N ILE A 125 8.71 18.88 -9.22
CA ILE A 125 8.05 18.02 -8.22
C ILE A 125 8.80 16.73 -7.93
N PHE A 126 9.63 16.23 -8.86
CA PHE A 126 10.35 14.96 -8.68
C PHE A 126 11.45 15.10 -7.63
N ARG A 127 11.38 14.26 -6.59
CA ARG A 127 12.35 14.21 -5.49
C ARG A 127 12.79 12.77 -5.29
N PRO A 128 13.86 12.33 -5.97
CA PRO A 128 14.32 10.94 -5.88
C PRO A 128 14.84 10.60 -4.49
N ASP A 129 15.26 11.60 -3.72
CA ASP A 129 15.78 11.49 -2.37
C ASP A 129 14.70 11.53 -1.26
N ILE A 130 13.41 11.40 -1.63
CA ILE A 130 12.34 11.30 -0.62
C ILE A 130 12.47 10.02 0.21
N GLN A 131 12.18 10.11 1.50
CA GLN A 131 12.13 8.94 2.39
C GLN A 131 10.88 8.10 2.06
N MET A 132 11.06 7.00 1.33
CA MET A 132 9.96 6.13 0.90
C MET A 132 9.52 5.12 1.97
N LEU A 133 10.47 4.63 2.77
CA LEU A 133 10.26 3.57 3.75
C LEU A 133 10.49 4.07 5.16
N ILE A 134 9.76 3.52 6.12
CA ILE A 134 9.98 3.77 7.55
C ILE A 134 10.48 2.51 8.25
N ASN A 135 11.37 2.70 9.22
CA ASN A 135 11.82 1.68 10.15
C ASN A 135 12.12 2.33 11.52
N CYS A 136 12.54 1.53 12.50
CA CYS A 136 12.79 2.00 13.84
C CYS A 136 13.89 3.08 13.94
N ASN A 137 14.93 3.05 13.08
CA ASN A 137 16.00 4.05 13.07
C ASN A 137 15.55 5.41 12.52
N LEU A 138 14.40 5.45 11.85
CA LEU A 138 13.81 6.64 11.25
C LEU A 138 12.61 7.17 12.04
N PHE A 139 12.40 6.65 13.25
CA PHE A 139 11.24 6.96 14.05
C PHE A 139 11.62 7.27 15.50
N ASP A 140 11.38 8.49 15.91
CA ASP A 140 11.52 8.95 17.29
C ASP A 140 10.26 9.75 17.72
N VAL A 141 10.25 10.21 18.96
CA VAL A 141 9.12 10.98 19.51
C VAL A 141 8.91 12.32 18.78
N ARG A 142 9.96 12.91 18.19
CA ARG A 142 9.85 14.16 17.42
C ARG A 142 9.20 13.89 16.07
N GLU A 143 9.61 12.79 15.43
CA GLU A 143 9.00 12.36 14.16
C GLU A 143 7.53 11.98 14.36
N TYR A 144 7.21 11.24 15.41
CA TYR A 144 5.84 10.95 15.77
C TYR A 144 5.01 12.23 15.96
N ARG A 145 5.50 13.21 16.75
CA ARG A 145 4.81 14.49 16.98
C ARG A 145 4.59 15.28 15.69
N ARG A 146 5.50 15.20 14.74
CA ARG A 146 5.38 15.83 13.42
C ARG A 146 4.25 15.21 12.62
N MET A 147 4.09 13.88 12.70
CA MET A 147 3.16 13.09 11.88
C MET A 147 1.79 12.88 12.55
N GLN A 148 1.68 12.96 13.88
CA GLN A 148 0.44 12.65 14.61
C GLN A 148 -0.76 13.55 14.23
N LYS A 149 -0.52 14.72 13.63
CA LYS A 149 -1.56 15.65 13.20
C LYS A 149 -2.23 15.28 11.87
N TRP A 150 -1.63 14.38 11.11
CA TRP A 150 -2.14 13.95 9.82
C TRP A 150 -2.95 12.68 9.98
N GLU A 151 -4.11 12.65 9.29
CA GLU A 151 -4.90 11.40 9.25
C GLU A 151 -4.13 10.29 8.55
N ILE A 152 -4.35 9.04 8.98
CA ILE A 152 -3.84 7.86 8.30
C ILE A 152 -4.45 7.77 6.88
N PRO A 153 -3.66 7.48 5.82
CA PRO A 153 -2.27 6.97 5.79
C PRO A 153 -1.18 8.06 5.77
N PHE A 154 -1.51 9.31 6.01
CA PHE A 154 -0.60 10.44 5.89
C PHE A 154 0.14 10.76 7.19
N GLY A 155 -0.23 10.10 8.27
CA GLY A 155 0.32 10.21 9.62
C GLY A 155 -0.37 9.24 10.57
N TYR A 156 -0.55 9.65 11.84
CA TYR A 156 -1.02 8.76 12.91
C TYR A 156 -2.32 9.23 13.57
N HIS A 157 -2.95 10.27 13.04
CA HIS A 157 -4.27 10.68 13.50
C HIS A 157 -5.36 9.71 13.04
N TYR A 158 -6.28 9.35 13.93
CA TYR A 158 -7.44 8.54 13.60
C TYR A 158 -8.66 9.03 14.39
N TYR A 159 -9.81 9.15 13.77
CA TYR A 159 -11.01 9.74 14.37
C TYR A 159 -11.55 8.98 15.58
N MET A 160 -11.22 7.69 15.74
CA MET A 160 -11.57 6.86 16.90
C MET A 160 -10.43 6.70 17.91
N GLY A 161 -9.49 7.62 17.95
CA GLY A 161 -8.31 7.59 18.79
C GLY A 161 -7.02 7.39 17.99
N ASN A 162 -6.03 8.25 18.26
CA ASN A 162 -4.75 8.22 17.56
C ASN A 162 -4.05 6.87 17.74
N ILE A 163 -3.23 6.52 16.76
CA ILE A 163 -2.24 5.47 16.90
C ILE A 163 -1.12 6.07 17.75
N THR A 164 -0.80 5.46 18.87
CA THR A 164 0.17 6.01 19.83
C THR A 164 1.61 5.86 19.35
N TYR A 165 2.51 6.63 19.97
CA TYR A 165 3.96 6.49 19.72
C TYR A 165 4.43 5.06 19.98
N GLU A 166 3.98 4.49 21.11
CA GLU A 166 4.34 3.15 21.54
C GLU A 166 3.84 2.09 20.54
N GLU A 167 2.59 2.19 20.07
CA GLU A 167 2.04 1.27 19.07
C GLU A 167 2.88 1.27 17.78
N VAL A 168 3.26 2.45 17.27
CA VAL A 168 4.09 2.55 16.06
C VAL A 168 5.50 2.01 16.31
N ARG A 169 6.15 2.44 17.41
CA ARG A 169 7.51 2.00 17.80
C ARG A 169 7.58 0.48 17.92
N ASP A 170 6.62 -0.11 18.64
CA ASP A 170 6.62 -1.54 18.92
C ASP A 170 6.41 -2.36 17.65
N VAL A 171 5.58 -1.87 16.71
CA VAL A 171 5.46 -2.46 15.39
C VAL A 171 6.76 -2.35 14.59
N LEU A 172 7.36 -1.16 14.53
CA LEU A 172 8.60 -0.96 13.74
C LEU A 172 9.78 -1.79 14.27
N ASN A 173 9.82 -2.06 15.56
CA ASN A 173 10.84 -2.92 16.18
C ASN A 173 10.75 -4.40 15.78
N LEU A 174 9.65 -4.83 15.18
CA LEU A 174 9.49 -6.21 14.68
C LEU A 174 10.10 -6.42 13.29
N PHE A 175 10.55 -5.36 12.63
CA PHE A 175 11.03 -5.39 11.25
C PHE A 175 12.47 -4.87 11.14
N PRO A 176 13.20 -5.22 10.07
CA PRO A 176 14.59 -4.81 9.94
C PRO A 176 14.74 -3.30 9.80
N SER A 177 15.89 -2.80 10.23
CA SER A 177 16.29 -1.40 10.06
C SER A 177 16.75 -1.05 8.64
N ASP A 178 16.72 -2.02 7.73
CA ASP A 178 17.08 -1.81 6.32
C ASP A 178 16.02 -0.97 5.58
N ASN A 179 16.52 0.03 4.84
CA ASN A 179 15.71 0.96 4.03
C ASN A 179 15.79 0.67 2.55
N THR A 180 16.41 -0.43 2.14
CA THR A 180 16.55 -0.75 0.72
C THR A 180 15.31 -1.46 0.21
N ILE A 181 14.88 -1.09 -0.99
CA ILE A 181 13.83 -1.80 -1.72
C ILE A 181 14.42 -3.01 -2.43
N PHE A 182 15.63 -2.86 -2.97
CA PHE A 182 16.27 -3.90 -3.77
C PHE A 182 17.34 -4.65 -2.99
N ASN A 183 17.39 -5.96 -3.21
CA ASN A 183 18.54 -6.77 -2.81
C ASN A 183 19.58 -6.75 -3.94
N PHE A 184 20.67 -5.99 -3.73
CA PHE A 184 21.75 -5.83 -4.72
C PHE A 184 22.81 -6.94 -4.67
N ARG A 185 22.62 -8.03 -3.92
CA ARG A 185 23.58 -9.13 -3.86
C ARG A 185 23.83 -9.70 -5.26
N GLY A 186 25.09 -9.64 -5.71
CA GLY A 186 25.52 -10.19 -6.98
C GLY A 186 25.26 -9.34 -8.24
N ARG A 187 24.80 -8.08 -8.09
CA ARG A 187 24.63 -7.18 -9.24
C ARG A 187 25.75 -6.16 -9.38
N SER A 188 26.16 -5.93 -10.64
CA SER A 188 27.02 -4.79 -10.97
C SER A 188 26.21 -3.48 -10.83
N ARG A 189 26.77 -2.48 -10.14
CA ARG A 189 26.18 -1.14 -10.04
C ARG A 189 26.10 -0.39 -11.38
N SER A 190 26.78 -0.88 -12.43
CA SER A 190 26.80 -0.25 -13.75
C SER A 190 25.60 -0.61 -14.64
N GLN A 191 24.77 -1.58 -14.25
CA GLN A 191 23.59 -1.97 -15.02
C GLN A 191 22.36 -1.19 -14.57
N CYS A 192 21.63 -0.63 -15.56
CA CYS A 192 20.34 0.00 -15.32
C CYS A 192 19.33 -0.99 -14.73
N ILE A 193 18.61 -0.57 -13.71
CA ILE A 193 17.56 -1.35 -13.06
C ILE A 193 16.26 -1.18 -13.85
N THR A 194 15.76 -2.27 -14.45
CA THR A 194 14.49 -2.30 -15.16
C THR A 194 13.39 -2.90 -14.28
N CYS A 195 12.23 -2.25 -14.21
CA CYS A 195 11.11 -2.69 -13.39
C CYS A 195 9.83 -2.79 -14.21
N ALA A 196 9.08 -3.87 -14.00
CA ALA A 196 7.69 -4.00 -14.41
C ALA A 196 6.77 -3.79 -13.20
N VAL A 197 5.81 -2.90 -13.33
CA VAL A 197 4.70 -2.72 -12.39
C VAL A 197 3.47 -3.33 -13.01
N VAL A 198 2.94 -4.37 -12.37
CA VAL A 198 1.82 -5.16 -12.88
C VAL A 198 0.61 -4.97 -11.98
N GLY A 199 -0.35 -4.19 -12.46
CA GLY A 199 -1.67 -4.04 -11.86
C GLY A 199 -2.62 -5.16 -12.26
N ASN A 200 -3.86 -5.07 -11.80
CA ASN A 200 -4.86 -6.11 -12.01
C ASN A 200 -5.82 -5.83 -13.19
N GLY A 201 -5.57 -4.80 -13.99
CA GLY A 201 -6.48 -4.35 -15.05
C GLY A 201 -6.79 -5.43 -16.08
N GLY A 202 -8.07 -5.55 -16.42
CA GLY A 202 -8.58 -6.57 -17.34
C GLY A 202 -8.02 -6.53 -18.75
N MET A 203 -7.39 -5.42 -19.14
CA MET A 203 -6.67 -5.30 -20.42
C MET A 203 -5.52 -6.31 -20.57
N LEU A 204 -5.05 -6.89 -19.46
CA LEU A 204 -4.01 -7.91 -19.50
C LEU A 204 -4.52 -9.28 -19.91
N ASN A 205 -5.80 -9.61 -19.72
CA ASN A 205 -6.34 -10.90 -20.13
C ASN A 205 -6.23 -11.09 -21.65
N GLY A 206 -5.47 -12.10 -22.11
CA GLY A 206 -5.17 -12.37 -23.52
C GLY A 206 -4.17 -11.37 -24.15
N SER A 207 -3.38 -10.65 -23.33
CA SER A 207 -2.40 -9.68 -23.81
C SER A 207 -1.10 -10.31 -24.31
N ARG A 208 -0.76 -11.50 -23.80
CA ARG A 208 0.53 -12.21 -24.06
C ARG A 208 1.77 -11.41 -23.64
N MET A 209 1.62 -10.52 -22.63
CA MET A 209 2.73 -9.70 -22.13
C MET A 209 3.61 -10.43 -21.10
N GLY A 210 3.28 -11.66 -20.72
CA GLY A 210 3.94 -12.37 -19.65
C GLY A 210 5.47 -12.46 -19.80
N MET A 211 5.97 -12.86 -20.98
CA MET A 211 7.40 -12.92 -21.24
C MET A 211 8.08 -11.54 -21.18
N GLU A 212 7.42 -10.51 -21.64
CA GLU A 212 7.96 -9.15 -21.61
C GLU A 212 8.06 -8.65 -20.16
N ILE A 213 7.04 -8.88 -19.35
CA ILE A 213 7.02 -8.58 -17.93
C ILE A 213 8.19 -9.31 -17.22
N ASP A 214 8.35 -10.60 -17.48
CA ASP A 214 9.35 -11.43 -16.79
C ASP A 214 10.81 -11.12 -17.19
N LYS A 215 11.07 -10.40 -18.30
CA LYS A 215 12.41 -9.93 -18.69
C LYS A 215 12.94 -8.81 -17.79
N HIS A 216 12.08 -8.05 -17.11
CA HIS A 216 12.52 -6.98 -16.23
C HIS A 216 13.33 -7.52 -15.06
N ASN A 217 14.22 -6.71 -14.52
CA ASN A 217 15.01 -7.11 -13.34
C ASN A 217 14.12 -7.35 -12.14
N TYR A 218 13.14 -6.47 -11.91
CA TYR A 218 12.16 -6.57 -10.82
C TYR A 218 10.73 -6.48 -11.34
N VAL A 219 9.87 -7.30 -10.75
CA VAL A 219 8.44 -7.35 -11.08
C VAL A 219 7.66 -7.06 -9.80
N PHE A 220 6.94 -5.94 -9.82
CA PHE A 220 6.08 -5.49 -8.74
C PHE A 220 4.64 -5.92 -9.00
N ARG A 221 3.99 -6.47 -7.99
CA ARG A 221 2.56 -6.85 -8.06
C ARG A 221 1.79 -6.32 -6.87
N VAL A 222 0.47 -6.23 -7.01
CA VAL A 222 -0.41 -5.58 -6.03
C VAL A 222 -1.68 -6.38 -5.79
N ASN A 223 -2.15 -6.40 -4.56
CA ASN A 223 -3.43 -7.01 -4.16
C ASN A 223 -3.57 -8.47 -4.64
N GLU A 224 -4.70 -8.83 -5.24
CA GLU A 224 -5.05 -10.16 -5.75
C GLU A 224 -4.29 -10.50 -7.05
N ALA A 225 -2.97 -10.37 -7.03
CA ALA A 225 -2.12 -10.52 -8.22
C ALA A 225 -1.88 -12.00 -8.58
N TYR A 226 -2.93 -12.71 -8.97
CA TYR A 226 -2.84 -14.10 -9.39
C TYR A 226 -1.93 -14.24 -10.61
N THR A 227 -0.92 -15.10 -10.52
CA THR A 227 -0.06 -15.46 -11.66
C THR A 227 -0.42 -16.81 -12.21
N LYS A 228 -0.74 -17.77 -11.34
CA LYS A 228 -1.08 -19.14 -11.71
C LYS A 228 -2.29 -19.21 -12.64
N GLY A 229 -2.08 -19.73 -13.84
CA GLY A 229 -3.08 -19.82 -14.90
C GLY A 229 -3.24 -18.56 -15.76
N TYR A 230 -2.38 -17.54 -15.53
CA TYR A 230 -2.35 -16.29 -16.28
C TYR A 230 -0.93 -15.92 -16.73
N GLU A 231 0.02 -16.86 -16.66
CA GLU A 231 1.45 -16.63 -16.87
C GLU A 231 1.75 -16.06 -18.27
N GLU A 232 1.00 -16.49 -19.29
CA GLU A 232 1.14 -15.99 -20.66
C GLU A 232 0.87 -14.48 -20.74
N ASP A 233 -0.09 -14.00 -19.95
CA ASP A 233 -0.56 -12.61 -19.98
C ASP A 233 0.16 -11.70 -18.99
N VAL A 234 0.48 -12.20 -17.80
CA VAL A 234 0.98 -11.38 -16.69
C VAL A 234 2.36 -11.80 -16.18
N GLY A 235 2.96 -12.85 -16.77
CA GLY A 235 4.22 -13.40 -16.28
C GLY A 235 4.08 -14.23 -15.00
N SER A 236 5.15 -14.91 -14.65
CA SER A 236 5.22 -15.83 -13.51
C SER A 236 5.97 -15.22 -12.32
N ARG A 237 6.87 -14.25 -12.57
CA ARG A 237 7.75 -13.71 -11.55
C ARG A 237 7.05 -12.68 -10.68
N THR A 238 7.37 -12.71 -9.39
CA THR A 238 7.07 -11.66 -8.41
C THR A 238 8.31 -11.43 -7.58
N THR A 239 8.85 -10.22 -7.59
CA THR A 239 9.99 -9.83 -6.76
C THR A 239 9.59 -8.89 -5.64
N HIS A 240 8.54 -8.09 -5.87
CA HIS A 240 7.98 -7.16 -4.91
C HIS A 240 6.46 -7.31 -4.87
N TYR A 241 5.91 -7.42 -3.67
CA TYR A 241 4.47 -7.49 -3.46
C TYR A 241 4.02 -6.32 -2.59
N VAL A 242 3.17 -5.46 -3.13
CA VAL A 242 2.69 -4.25 -2.47
C VAL A 242 1.25 -4.47 -2.01
N PHE A 243 0.98 -4.30 -0.73
CA PHE A 243 -0.29 -4.67 -0.15
C PHE A 243 -0.64 -3.89 1.14
N PHE A 244 -1.87 -4.07 1.61
CA PHE A 244 -2.38 -3.61 2.89
C PHE A 244 -3.37 -4.66 3.44
N ASP A 245 -4.00 -4.43 4.58
CA ASP A 245 -4.86 -5.43 5.25
C ASP A 245 -5.93 -6.05 4.35
N ARG A 246 -6.62 -5.22 3.57
CA ARG A 246 -7.72 -5.69 2.71
C ARG A 246 -7.24 -6.53 1.53
N SER A 247 -6.00 -6.34 1.06
CA SER A 247 -5.47 -7.16 -0.02
C SER A 247 -5.52 -8.64 0.34
N LEU A 248 -5.15 -8.97 1.58
CA LEU A 248 -5.15 -10.35 2.07
C LEU A 248 -6.57 -10.88 2.34
N ARG A 249 -7.52 -10.02 2.72
CA ARG A 249 -8.91 -10.44 2.99
C ARG A 249 -9.68 -10.90 1.75
N TYR A 250 -9.26 -10.49 0.56
CA TYR A 250 -9.91 -10.86 -0.69
C TYR A 250 -9.31 -12.11 -1.33
N MET A 251 -8.17 -12.58 -0.82
CA MET A 251 -7.46 -13.76 -1.29
C MET A 251 -7.67 -14.90 -0.29
N LYS A 252 -7.62 -16.12 -0.79
CA LYS A 252 -7.52 -17.30 0.07
C LYS A 252 -6.07 -17.47 0.51
N PRO A 253 -5.81 -18.06 1.71
CA PRO A 253 -4.45 -18.28 2.20
C PRO A 253 -3.54 -19.04 1.23
N GLU A 254 -4.10 -20.02 0.50
CA GLU A 254 -3.38 -20.80 -0.52
C GLU A 254 -2.94 -19.98 -1.75
N ASP A 255 -3.56 -18.83 -1.98
CA ASP A 255 -3.27 -17.93 -3.09
C ASP A 255 -2.34 -16.77 -2.68
N TYR A 256 -1.92 -16.70 -1.42
CA TYR A 256 -1.01 -15.66 -0.98
C TYR A 256 0.34 -15.76 -1.70
N PRO A 257 0.91 -14.66 -2.18
CA PRO A 257 2.20 -14.67 -2.87
C PRO A 257 3.35 -14.83 -1.85
N VAL A 258 3.47 -15.99 -1.23
CA VAL A 258 4.52 -16.28 -0.23
C VAL A 258 5.72 -16.93 -0.90
N SER A 259 6.90 -16.28 -0.82
CA SER A 259 8.16 -16.79 -1.36
C SER A 259 9.35 -16.15 -0.62
N PRO A 260 10.45 -16.89 -0.43
CA PRO A 260 11.67 -16.35 0.18
C PRO A 260 12.37 -15.28 -0.69
N ASN A 261 11.96 -15.14 -1.94
CA ASN A 261 12.57 -14.20 -2.89
C ASN A 261 11.74 -12.93 -3.10
N ILE A 262 10.64 -12.74 -2.35
CA ILE A 262 9.77 -11.60 -2.47
C ILE A 262 10.08 -10.57 -1.37
N THR A 263 10.24 -9.32 -1.76
CA THR A 263 10.19 -8.16 -0.86
C THR A 263 8.73 -7.73 -0.71
N TYR A 264 8.24 -7.69 0.52
CA TYR A 264 6.87 -7.34 0.85
C TYR A 264 6.80 -5.89 1.28
N ILE A 265 6.06 -5.07 0.54
CA ILE A 265 5.93 -3.64 0.82
C ILE A 265 4.53 -3.39 1.38
N TYR A 266 4.46 -3.14 2.68
CA TYR A 266 3.21 -2.86 3.38
C TYR A 266 2.87 -1.38 3.34
N VAL A 267 1.61 -1.07 3.00
CA VAL A 267 1.09 0.29 2.94
C VAL A 267 0.06 0.50 4.05
N PRO A 268 0.44 1.01 5.24
CA PRO A 268 -0.51 1.23 6.32
C PRO A 268 -1.55 2.27 5.91
N CYS A 269 -2.82 1.90 5.91
CA CYS A 269 -3.93 2.74 5.46
C CYS A 269 -5.00 2.95 6.53
N ARG A 270 -4.94 2.20 7.62
CA ARG A 270 -5.92 2.14 8.69
C ARG A 270 -5.28 1.78 10.02
N LYS A 271 -6.02 1.94 11.11
CA LYS A 271 -5.56 1.55 12.43
C LYS A 271 -5.32 0.03 12.53
N GLU A 272 -6.17 -0.77 11.91
CA GLU A 272 -6.09 -2.23 11.88
C GLU A 272 -4.80 -2.75 11.22
N ASP A 273 -4.20 -1.96 10.34
CA ASP A 273 -2.93 -2.33 9.68
C ASP A 273 -1.79 -2.50 10.69
N PHE A 274 -1.80 -1.79 11.82
CA PHE A 274 -0.78 -1.95 12.87
C PHE A 274 -0.91 -3.29 13.61
N SER A 275 -2.14 -3.78 13.80
CA SER A 275 -2.39 -5.13 14.33
C SER A 275 -1.93 -6.21 13.34
N ASN A 276 -2.19 -6.02 12.05
CA ASN A 276 -1.75 -6.93 11.01
C ASN A 276 -0.22 -6.96 10.88
N LEU A 277 0.43 -5.79 10.91
CA LEU A 277 1.90 -5.72 10.94
C LEU A 277 2.46 -6.43 12.18
N THR A 278 1.83 -6.26 13.35
CA THR A 278 2.23 -6.99 14.56
C THR A 278 2.12 -8.51 14.35
N ALA A 279 1.05 -8.98 13.74
CA ALA A 279 0.87 -10.41 13.44
C ALA A 279 1.94 -10.93 12.47
N ILE A 280 2.23 -10.18 11.41
CA ILE A 280 3.29 -10.52 10.43
C ILE A 280 4.67 -10.55 11.13
N GLY A 281 5.01 -9.51 11.89
CA GLY A 281 6.30 -9.41 12.58
C GLY A 281 6.51 -10.52 13.62
N LYS A 282 5.45 -10.97 14.28
CA LYS A 282 5.47 -12.10 15.21
C LYS A 282 5.29 -13.47 14.52
N ARG A 283 5.15 -13.49 13.19
CA ARG A 283 4.90 -14.70 12.38
C ARG A 283 3.66 -15.50 12.82
N VAL A 284 2.63 -14.79 13.32
CA VAL A 284 1.33 -15.36 13.69
C VAL A 284 0.28 -15.03 12.62
N GLY A 285 -0.80 -15.84 12.54
CA GLY A 285 -1.83 -15.69 11.51
C GLY A 285 -1.52 -16.47 10.24
N GLU A 286 -2.28 -16.19 9.17
CA GLU A 286 -2.25 -16.97 7.92
C GLU A 286 -1.17 -16.49 6.95
N PHE A 287 -0.86 -15.19 6.91
CA PHE A 287 0.16 -14.62 6.04
C PHE A 287 1.54 -14.69 6.72
N LYS A 288 2.19 -15.83 6.55
CA LYS A 288 3.48 -16.15 7.19
C LYS A 288 4.63 -15.86 6.24
N VAL A 289 5.17 -14.65 6.30
CA VAL A 289 6.35 -14.23 5.55
C VAL A 289 7.48 -13.86 6.50
N PRO A 290 8.75 -13.97 6.07
CA PRO A 290 9.89 -13.54 6.88
C PRO A 290 9.81 -12.03 7.15
N PRO A 291 9.78 -11.57 8.43
CA PRO A 291 9.74 -10.15 8.75
C PRO A 291 10.90 -9.36 8.13
N GLU A 292 12.07 -9.99 7.98
CA GLU A 292 13.25 -9.41 7.34
C GLU A 292 13.04 -9.01 5.87
N HIS A 293 12.02 -9.57 5.21
CA HIS A 293 11.63 -9.20 3.84
C HIS A 293 10.54 -8.13 3.79
N VAL A 294 10.00 -7.71 4.93
CA VAL A 294 8.93 -6.71 4.97
C VAL A 294 9.50 -5.30 5.02
N ARG A 295 8.92 -4.41 4.23
CA ARG A 295 9.20 -2.97 4.20
C ARG A 295 7.89 -2.22 4.43
N ILE A 296 7.95 -1.11 5.12
CA ILE A 296 6.75 -0.33 5.49
C ILE A 296 6.86 1.05 4.83
N ILE A 297 5.83 1.45 4.10
CA ILE A 297 5.78 2.77 3.44
C ILE A 297 5.74 3.88 4.49
N HIS A 298 6.58 4.90 4.28
CA HIS A 298 6.64 6.08 5.12
C HIS A 298 5.42 6.99 4.89
N PRO A 299 4.79 7.54 5.94
CA PRO A 299 3.68 8.48 5.78
C PRO A 299 4.02 9.71 4.92
N ASP A 300 5.25 10.21 4.97
CA ASP A 300 5.70 11.32 4.09
C ASP A 300 5.62 10.93 2.62
N PHE A 301 5.96 9.70 2.26
CA PHE A 301 5.86 9.25 0.89
C PHE A 301 4.40 9.18 0.43
N MET A 302 3.50 8.73 1.30
CA MET A 302 2.05 8.77 1.03
C MET A 302 1.55 10.19 0.81
N ARG A 303 1.97 11.16 1.66
CA ARG A 303 1.62 12.59 1.51
C ARG A 303 2.20 13.18 0.21
N TYR A 304 3.45 12.83 -0.11
CA TYR A 304 4.12 13.28 -1.33
C TYR A 304 3.39 12.80 -2.58
N ILE A 305 3.01 11.54 -2.66
CA ILE A 305 2.20 11.01 -3.76
C ILE A 305 0.87 11.78 -3.83
N HIS A 306 0.18 11.94 -2.72
CA HIS A 306 -1.15 12.53 -2.67
C HIS A 306 -1.16 14.02 -3.00
N PHE A 307 -0.34 14.82 -2.30
CA PHE A 307 -0.41 16.29 -2.40
C PHE A 307 0.42 16.86 -3.55
N VAL A 308 1.51 16.19 -3.95
CA VAL A 308 2.43 16.71 -4.96
C VAL A 308 2.16 16.11 -6.33
N TRP A 309 2.03 14.79 -6.42
CA TRP A 309 1.83 14.11 -7.70
C TRP A 309 0.37 14.06 -8.14
N MET A 310 -0.50 13.57 -7.26
CA MET A 310 -1.91 13.42 -7.59
C MET A 310 -2.68 14.74 -7.54
N ARG A 311 -2.37 15.63 -6.57
CA ARG A 311 -3.04 16.91 -6.34
C ARG A 311 -4.57 16.77 -6.28
N VAL A 312 -5.03 15.75 -5.58
CA VAL A 312 -6.46 15.39 -5.49
C VAL A 312 -7.04 15.66 -4.11
N LYS A 313 -8.36 15.69 -4.05
CA LYS A 313 -9.14 15.78 -2.80
C LYS A 313 -9.68 14.43 -2.33
N SER A 314 -9.39 13.35 -3.06
CA SER A 314 -9.79 11.99 -2.70
C SER A 314 -9.11 11.52 -1.42
N PHE A 315 -9.67 10.49 -0.81
CA PHE A 315 -9.19 10.00 0.48
C PHE A 315 -7.71 9.56 0.43
N ARG A 316 -7.30 8.79 -0.57
CA ARG A 316 -5.91 8.34 -0.74
C ARG A 316 -5.62 7.82 -2.15
N PRO A 317 -4.33 7.73 -2.57
CA PRO A 317 -3.93 7.02 -3.78
C PRO A 317 -4.36 5.55 -3.72
N THR A 318 -4.58 4.92 -4.89
CA THR A 318 -4.76 3.46 -4.93
C THR A 318 -3.47 2.75 -4.51
N THR A 319 -3.58 1.51 -4.05
CA THR A 319 -2.39 0.68 -3.77
C THR A 319 -1.54 0.49 -5.03
N GLY A 320 -2.20 0.40 -6.20
CA GLY A 320 -1.54 0.37 -7.50
C GLY A 320 -0.72 1.64 -7.79
N ALA A 321 -1.28 2.80 -7.45
CA ALA A 321 -0.55 4.07 -7.58
C ALA A 321 0.64 4.16 -6.60
N VAL A 322 0.48 3.73 -5.36
CA VAL A 322 1.61 3.67 -4.41
C VAL A 322 2.70 2.75 -4.94
N MET A 323 2.34 1.59 -5.47
CA MET A 323 3.28 0.65 -6.09
C MET A 323 4.04 1.29 -7.27
N ALA A 324 3.32 1.92 -8.21
CA ALA A 324 3.92 2.57 -9.38
C ALA A 324 4.86 3.70 -8.96
N MET A 325 4.45 4.53 -8.00
CA MET A 325 5.29 5.62 -7.50
C MET A 325 6.51 5.11 -6.71
N THR A 326 6.39 3.99 -5.99
CA THR A 326 7.54 3.34 -5.35
C THR A 326 8.56 2.88 -6.40
N ALA A 327 8.10 2.24 -7.48
CA ALA A 327 8.97 1.82 -8.57
C ALA A 327 9.57 3.02 -9.33
N LEU A 328 8.81 4.11 -9.53
CA LEU A 328 9.29 5.34 -10.18
C LEU A 328 10.48 5.98 -9.43
N HIS A 329 10.51 5.89 -8.10
CA HIS A 329 11.58 6.44 -7.28
C HIS A 329 12.75 5.47 -7.03
N ALA A 330 12.58 4.19 -7.37
CA ALA A 330 13.57 3.15 -7.10
C ALA A 330 14.27 2.62 -8.35
N CYS A 331 13.61 2.66 -9.52
CA CYS A 331 14.08 2.03 -10.75
C CYS A 331 14.71 3.04 -11.71
N ASP A 332 15.51 2.55 -12.65
CA ASP A 332 16.09 3.36 -13.73
C ASP A 332 15.18 3.40 -14.96
N LYS A 333 14.53 2.26 -15.27
CA LYS A 333 13.56 2.14 -16.36
C LYS A 333 12.30 1.47 -15.81
N LEU A 334 11.12 1.99 -16.16
CA LEU A 334 9.86 1.55 -15.60
C LEU A 334 8.82 1.30 -16.69
N SER A 335 8.23 0.10 -16.65
CA SER A 335 7.09 -0.25 -17.50
C SER A 335 5.86 -0.53 -16.63
N LEU A 336 4.71 0.04 -17.02
CA LEU A 336 3.44 -0.10 -16.32
C LEU A 336 2.51 -0.99 -17.15
N TYR A 337 2.02 -2.07 -16.54
CA TYR A 337 1.08 -3.03 -17.12
C TYR A 337 -0.17 -3.13 -16.27
N GLY A 338 -1.34 -3.18 -16.89
CA GLY A 338 -2.61 -3.37 -16.17
C GLY A 338 -2.97 -2.28 -15.16
N LEU A 339 -2.38 -1.09 -15.31
CA LEU A 339 -2.80 0.12 -14.62
C LEU A 339 -3.71 0.96 -15.53
N GLY A 340 -4.73 1.57 -14.93
CA GLY A 340 -5.79 2.23 -15.67
C GLY A 340 -6.96 1.29 -15.96
N TYR A 341 -8.12 1.90 -16.23
CA TYR A 341 -9.38 1.17 -16.41
C TYR A 341 -10.04 1.60 -17.70
N ASN A 342 -10.36 0.60 -18.53
CA ASN A 342 -11.15 0.77 -19.75
C ASN A 342 -12.31 -0.22 -19.70
N ASN A 343 -13.55 0.27 -19.74
CA ASN A 343 -14.74 -0.56 -19.68
C ASN A 343 -14.94 -1.48 -20.92
N LYS A 344 -14.05 -1.44 -21.91
CA LYS A 344 -13.95 -2.44 -22.96
C LYS A 344 -13.50 -3.80 -22.38
N TYR A 345 -12.75 -3.78 -21.28
CA TYR A 345 -12.26 -4.96 -20.57
C TYR A 345 -12.94 -5.11 -19.22
N SER A 346 -12.91 -6.32 -18.65
CA SER A 346 -13.34 -6.55 -17.28
C SER A 346 -12.50 -5.72 -16.28
N ASN A 347 -12.98 -5.54 -15.06
CA ASN A 347 -12.27 -4.83 -14.03
C ASN A 347 -10.88 -5.44 -13.75
N HIS A 348 -10.81 -6.79 -13.69
CA HIS A 348 -9.56 -7.52 -13.47
C HIS A 348 -9.33 -8.56 -14.58
N TYR A 349 -8.04 -8.89 -14.84
CA TYR A 349 -7.68 -9.89 -15.85
C TYR A 349 -8.13 -11.30 -15.47
N PHE A 350 -8.32 -11.59 -14.18
CA PHE A 350 -8.76 -12.87 -13.66
C PHE A 350 -10.27 -13.00 -13.45
N ASP A 351 -11.06 -12.00 -13.83
CA ASP A 351 -12.51 -12.07 -13.72
C ASP A 351 -13.09 -13.14 -14.65
N ARG A 352 -13.79 -14.13 -14.11
CA ARG A 352 -14.44 -15.20 -14.89
C ARG A 352 -15.65 -14.74 -15.70
N LYS A 353 -16.28 -13.64 -15.28
CA LYS A 353 -17.37 -12.95 -15.95
C LYS A 353 -17.07 -11.48 -16.03
N TYR A 354 -17.49 -10.81 -17.10
CA TYR A 354 -17.27 -9.37 -17.24
C TYR A 354 -17.81 -8.62 -16.03
N LYS A 355 -16.94 -7.81 -15.44
CA LYS A 355 -17.26 -6.86 -14.37
C LYS A 355 -16.89 -5.47 -14.84
N LYS A 356 -17.90 -4.60 -14.95
CA LYS A 356 -17.67 -3.20 -15.26
C LYS A 356 -16.92 -2.53 -14.13
N PHE A 357 -15.89 -1.78 -14.46
CA PHE A 357 -15.20 -0.93 -13.48
C PHE A 357 -16.18 0.15 -12.97
N ARG A 358 -16.28 0.26 -11.64
CA ARG A 358 -17.07 1.30 -10.99
C ARG A 358 -16.12 2.30 -10.33
N VAL A 359 -16.24 3.56 -10.69
CA VAL A 359 -15.46 4.64 -10.10
C VAL A 359 -15.95 4.89 -8.68
N PHE A 360 -15.16 4.48 -7.69
CA PHE A 360 -15.40 4.82 -6.29
C PHE A 360 -14.78 6.17 -5.98
N ARG A 361 -15.47 7.25 -6.33
CA ARG A 361 -14.99 8.65 -6.17
C ARG A 361 -14.71 9.06 -4.72
N LEU A 362 -15.26 8.34 -3.74
CA LEU A 362 -15.07 8.64 -2.32
C LEU A 362 -13.73 8.14 -1.77
N SER A 363 -13.11 7.13 -2.40
CA SER A 363 -11.86 6.51 -1.90
C SER A 363 -10.64 6.87 -2.73
N HIS A 364 -10.79 6.94 -4.06
CA HIS A 364 -9.69 7.11 -5.01
C HIS A 364 -10.12 7.96 -6.21
N ASP A 365 -9.16 8.70 -6.78
CA ASP A 365 -9.35 9.43 -8.03
C ASP A 365 -8.65 8.71 -9.18
N HIS A 366 -9.33 7.70 -9.73
CA HIS A 366 -8.78 6.87 -10.82
C HIS A 366 -8.53 7.67 -12.10
N GLU A 367 -9.34 8.69 -12.39
CA GLU A 367 -9.13 9.54 -13.56
C GLU A 367 -7.84 10.34 -13.46
N ARG A 368 -7.53 10.84 -12.26
CA ARG A 368 -6.30 11.56 -12.01
C ARG A 368 -5.09 10.63 -12.12
N GLU A 369 -5.20 9.40 -11.61
CA GLU A 369 -4.15 8.39 -11.77
C GLU A 369 -3.89 8.08 -13.24
N ILE A 370 -4.94 7.85 -14.04
CA ILE A 370 -4.83 7.59 -15.48
C ILE A 370 -4.14 8.77 -16.19
N ARG A 371 -4.55 10.01 -15.89
CA ARG A 371 -3.89 11.20 -16.47
C ARG A 371 -2.42 11.29 -16.08
N LEU A 372 -2.07 10.89 -14.85
CA LEU A 372 -0.66 10.88 -14.42
C LEU A 372 0.15 9.84 -15.22
N TRP A 373 -0.39 8.63 -15.42
CA TRP A 373 0.29 7.62 -16.23
C TRP A 373 0.47 8.08 -17.68
N ASP A 374 -0.52 8.73 -18.25
CA ASP A 374 -0.46 9.30 -19.60
C ASP A 374 0.60 10.41 -19.72
N SER A 375 0.67 11.33 -18.74
CA SER A 375 1.71 12.38 -18.72
C SER A 375 3.11 11.77 -18.57
N LEU A 376 3.31 10.80 -17.67
CA LEU A 376 4.60 10.14 -17.46
C LEU A 376 5.07 9.38 -18.71
N ASP A 377 4.15 8.73 -19.43
CA ASP A 377 4.44 8.01 -20.67
C ASP A 377 4.82 8.99 -21.81
N LYS A 378 4.07 10.08 -21.97
CA LYS A 378 4.36 11.13 -22.95
C LYS A 378 5.70 11.82 -22.76
N GLU A 379 6.10 12.04 -21.50
CA GLU A 379 7.40 12.61 -21.14
C GLU A 379 8.54 11.57 -21.14
N GLY A 380 8.25 10.30 -21.45
CA GLY A 380 9.26 9.23 -21.52
C GLY A 380 9.81 8.76 -20.17
N LEU A 381 9.14 9.08 -19.06
CA LEU A 381 9.55 8.61 -17.74
C LEU A 381 9.18 7.14 -17.51
N VAL A 382 8.10 6.68 -18.14
CA VAL A 382 7.63 5.30 -18.05
C VAL A 382 7.21 4.80 -19.43
N HIS A 383 7.20 3.49 -19.62
CA HIS A 383 6.47 2.86 -20.71
C HIS A 383 5.13 2.34 -20.17
N TRP A 384 4.01 2.95 -20.59
CA TRP A 384 2.68 2.53 -20.15
C TRP A 384 1.99 1.67 -21.20
N TYR A 385 1.92 0.36 -20.96
CA TYR A 385 1.23 -0.58 -21.85
C TYR A 385 -0.28 -0.30 -21.91
N ARG A 386 -0.76 -0.02 -23.12
CA ARG A 386 -2.18 0.20 -23.47
C ARG A 386 -2.53 -0.70 -24.64
N ARG A 387 -3.40 -1.67 -24.42
CA ARG A 387 -3.72 -2.71 -25.43
C ARG A 387 -4.31 -2.18 -26.74
N ASP A 388 -5.03 -1.08 -26.71
CA ASP A 388 -5.83 -0.56 -27.83
C ASP A 388 -5.40 0.86 -28.27
N VAL A 389 -4.19 1.26 -28.00
CA VAL A 389 -3.65 2.49 -28.58
C VAL A 389 -2.98 2.13 -29.89
N PHE A 390 -3.72 2.40 -30.96
CA PHE A 390 -3.20 2.38 -32.32
C PHE A 390 -2.99 3.81 -32.80
#